data_0f084e206c9a8edf44dcf19a529de4bc
#
_entry.id   0f084e206c9a8edf44dcf19a529de4bc
#
_cell.length_a   1.000
_cell.length_b   1.000
_cell.length_c   1.000
_cell.angle_alpha   90.00
_cell.angle_beta   90.00
_cell.angle_gamma   90.00
#
_symmetry.space_group_name_H-M   'P 1'
#
loop_
_entity.id
_entity.type
_entity.pdbx_description
1 polymer ?
#
loop_
_entity_poly.entity_id
_entity_poly.type
_entity_poly.pdbx_seq_one_letter_code
_entity_poly.pdbx_strand_id
1 'polypeptide(L)'
;MSPSSLGWSVFRANVGRAIPAERRRRMVLVGVLTAVAAAAVLVVVGSLVPWPNVHGPAAWVGAVLLALAAGAVGAAVVPLRPRAADGTRLYWSGSQMAAPEPIERYFRAKSAPTIDPHDRDDVLRDAEAVRAGMVPEVFRGLVLAAVAVLVFGALLLLHAASVFPVWLGILVAARTVANVIRLGRVERARALAATLPDVPPAATHSVERRRTPNGSKIRLPGD
;
A
#
# COMPACT_ATOMS: atom_id res chain seq x y z
N MET A 1 18.87 -7.80 -12.48
CA MET A 1 17.39 -7.67 -12.45
C MET A 1 17.01 -6.21 -12.30
N SER A 2 15.93 -5.76 -12.95
CA SER A 2 15.42 -4.42 -12.77
C SER A 2 14.80 -4.25 -11.37
N PRO A 3 14.76 -3.03 -10.79
CA PRO A 3 14.14 -2.81 -9.50
C PRO A 3 12.64 -3.18 -9.48
N SER A 4 11.95 -3.01 -10.60
CA SER A 4 10.53 -3.37 -10.71
C SER A 4 10.32 -4.90 -10.68
N SER A 5 11.11 -5.67 -11.41
CA SER A 5 11.00 -7.14 -11.41
C SER A 5 11.37 -7.73 -10.05
N LEU A 6 12.42 -7.19 -9.40
CA LEU A 6 12.80 -7.59 -8.04
C LEU A 6 11.69 -7.25 -7.04
N GLY A 7 11.16 -6.03 -7.06
CA GLY A 7 10.09 -5.62 -6.17
C GLY A 7 8.82 -6.46 -6.34
N TRP A 8 8.48 -6.81 -7.58
CA TRP A 8 7.33 -7.67 -7.86
C TRP A 8 7.53 -9.11 -7.35
N SER A 9 8.74 -9.67 -7.51
CA SER A 9 9.06 -11.01 -6.97
C SER A 9 8.98 -11.03 -5.44
N VAL A 10 9.52 -10.01 -4.78
CA VAL A 10 9.45 -9.84 -3.32
C VAL A 10 8.01 -9.68 -2.85
N PHE A 11 7.20 -8.88 -3.54
CA PHE A 11 5.78 -8.73 -3.24
C PHE A 11 5.07 -10.09 -3.29
N ARG A 12 5.20 -10.84 -4.39
CA ARG A 12 4.56 -12.15 -4.54
C ARG A 12 4.98 -13.16 -3.47
N ALA A 13 6.27 -13.18 -3.12
CA ALA A 13 6.79 -14.08 -2.11
C ALA A 13 6.29 -13.76 -0.68
N ASN A 14 5.93 -12.50 -0.40
CA ASN A 14 5.61 -12.05 0.95
C ASN A 14 4.14 -11.71 1.16
N VAL A 15 3.31 -11.56 0.11
CA VAL A 15 1.89 -11.16 0.25
C VAL A 15 1.10 -12.14 1.13
N GLY A 16 1.36 -13.43 1.01
CA GLY A 16 0.68 -14.46 1.83
C GLY A 16 1.00 -14.38 3.33
N ARG A 17 2.24 -13.96 3.67
CA ARG A 17 2.66 -13.76 5.07
C ARG A 17 2.19 -12.42 5.61
N ALA A 18 2.19 -11.38 4.78
CA ALA A 18 1.79 -10.02 5.17
C ALA A 18 0.28 -9.91 5.46
N ILE A 19 -0.55 -10.79 4.86
CA ILE A 19 -2.00 -10.80 5.05
C ILE A 19 -2.41 -12.14 5.70
N PRO A 20 -2.46 -12.22 7.04
CA PRO A 20 -2.89 -13.41 7.75
C PRO A 20 -4.29 -13.88 7.34
N ALA A 21 -4.55 -15.18 7.44
CA ALA A 21 -5.81 -15.78 7.01
C ALA A 21 -7.04 -15.12 7.66
N GLU A 22 -6.97 -14.77 8.95
CA GLU A 22 -8.04 -14.05 9.64
C GLU A 22 -8.36 -12.68 9.03
N ARG A 23 -7.34 -11.91 8.69
CA ARG A 23 -7.54 -10.60 8.04
C ARG A 23 -8.12 -10.76 6.65
N ARG A 24 -7.65 -11.75 5.90
CA ARG A 24 -8.21 -12.08 4.59
C ARG A 24 -9.68 -12.43 4.69
N ARG A 25 -10.06 -13.25 5.69
CA ARG A 25 -11.48 -13.58 5.96
C ARG A 25 -12.30 -12.34 6.29
N ARG A 26 -11.78 -11.43 7.13
CA ARG A 26 -12.46 -10.16 7.44
C ARG A 26 -12.60 -9.28 6.22
N MET A 27 -11.57 -9.17 5.37
CA MET A 27 -11.65 -8.42 4.12
C MET A 27 -12.73 -8.97 3.20
N VAL A 28 -12.80 -10.31 3.04
CA VAL A 28 -13.83 -10.95 2.23
C VAL A 28 -15.21 -10.68 2.82
N LEU A 29 -15.39 -10.84 4.12
CA LEU A 29 -16.69 -10.59 4.78
C LEU A 29 -17.14 -9.14 4.61
N VAL A 30 -16.26 -8.16 4.90
CA VAL A 30 -16.58 -6.74 4.74
C VAL A 30 -16.84 -6.43 3.27
N GLY A 31 -16.05 -6.97 2.36
CA GLY A 31 -16.23 -6.81 0.92
C GLY A 31 -17.58 -7.35 0.44
N VAL A 32 -17.96 -8.57 0.86
CA VAL A 32 -19.26 -9.16 0.50
C VAL A 32 -20.41 -8.35 1.07
N LEU A 33 -20.35 -7.98 2.35
CA LEU A 33 -21.40 -7.17 2.98
C LEU A 33 -21.58 -5.82 2.28
N THR A 34 -20.46 -5.16 1.94
CA THR A 34 -20.49 -3.88 1.22
C THR A 34 -21.04 -4.06 -0.19
N ALA A 35 -20.67 -5.12 -0.89
CA ALA A 35 -21.20 -5.42 -2.23
C ALA A 35 -22.71 -5.68 -2.20
N VAL A 36 -23.19 -6.49 -1.24
CA VAL A 36 -24.62 -6.77 -1.08
C VAL A 36 -25.39 -5.51 -0.73
N ALA A 37 -24.90 -4.69 0.21
CA ALA A 37 -25.52 -3.42 0.55
C ALA A 37 -25.58 -2.47 -0.65
N ALA A 38 -24.50 -2.35 -1.42
CA ALA A 38 -24.46 -1.55 -2.63
C ALA A 38 -25.44 -2.07 -3.70
N ALA A 39 -25.52 -3.39 -3.91
CA ALA A 39 -26.48 -3.99 -4.82
C ALA A 39 -27.93 -3.68 -4.39
N ALA A 40 -28.26 -3.81 -3.10
CA ALA A 40 -29.58 -3.48 -2.59
C ALA A 40 -29.93 -1.99 -2.83
N VAL A 41 -28.99 -1.08 -2.56
CA VAL A 41 -29.17 0.35 -2.83
C VAL A 41 -29.39 0.60 -4.33
N LEU A 42 -28.62 -0.03 -5.21
CA LEU A 42 -28.78 0.11 -6.66
C LEU A 42 -30.15 -0.38 -7.16
N VAL A 43 -30.66 -1.49 -6.60
CA VAL A 43 -32.01 -1.98 -6.91
C VAL A 43 -33.07 -1.00 -6.46
N VAL A 44 -32.98 -0.50 -5.21
CA VAL A 44 -33.93 0.48 -4.66
C VAL A 44 -33.91 1.78 -5.48
N VAL A 45 -32.72 2.32 -5.75
CA VAL A 45 -32.59 3.56 -6.54
C VAL A 45 -33.09 3.33 -7.96
N GLY A 46 -32.78 2.19 -8.59
CA GLY A 46 -33.25 1.86 -9.92
C GLY A 46 -34.78 1.67 -10.01
N SER A 47 -35.45 1.30 -8.90
CA SER A 47 -36.91 1.22 -8.84
C SER A 47 -37.59 2.56 -8.60
N LEU A 48 -36.93 3.50 -7.91
CA LEU A 48 -37.49 4.82 -7.57
C LEU A 48 -37.21 5.88 -8.62
N VAL A 49 -36.09 5.79 -9.29
CA VAL A 49 -35.66 6.77 -10.31
C VAL A 49 -35.62 6.07 -11.66
N PRO A 50 -36.56 6.37 -12.58
CA PRO A 50 -36.49 5.84 -13.93
C PRO A 50 -35.24 6.40 -14.64
N TRP A 51 -34.23 5.58 -14.79
CA TRP A 51 -33.04 5.93 -15.54
C TRP A 51 -33.33 5.83 -17.02
N PRO A 52 -33.34 6.94 -17.77
CA PRO A 52 -33.92 6.99 -19.11
C PRO A 52 -33.22 6.10 -20.15
N ASN A 53 -32.01 5.64 -19.88
CA ASN A 53 -31.22 4.87 -20.84
C ASN A 53 -30.72 3.51 -20.33
N VAL A 54 -31.24 3.02 -19.21
CA VAL A 54 -30.70 1.82 -18.55
C VAL A 54 -31.72 0.69 -18.61
N HIS A 55 -32.08 0.29 -19.86
CA HIS A 55 -32.94 -0.86 -20.10
C HIS A 55 -32.13 -1.96 -20.79
N GLY A 56 -32.15 -3.17 -20.24
CA GLY A 56 -31.51 -4.32 -20.84
C GLY A 56 -30.36 -4.95 -20.04
N PRO A 57 -29.77 -6.03 -20.56
CA PRO A 57 -28.76 -6.81 -19.84
C PRO A 57 -27.48 -6.02 -19.52
N ALA A 58 -27.11 -5.06 -20.38
CA ALA A 58 -25.93 -4.22 -20.15
C ALA A 58 -26.02 -3.39 -18.84
N ALA A 59 -27.22 -2.89 -18.52
CA ALA A 59 -27.45 -2.15 -17.29
C ALA A 59 -27.28 -3.01 -16.03
N TRP A 60 -27.76 -4.23 -16.06
CA TRP A 60 -27.58 -5.18 -14.97
C TRP A 60 -26.11 -5.52 -14.77
N VAL A 61 -25.37 -5.75 -15.85
CA VAL A 61 -23.92 -5.97 -15.77
C VAL A 61 -23.21 -4.75 -15.18
N GLY A 62 -23.57 -3.54 -15.62
CA GLY A 62 -23.02 -2.31 -15.05
C GLY A 62 -23.29 -2.17 -13.54
N ALA A 63 -24.52 -2.47 -13.09
CA ALA A 63 -24.88 -2.46 -11.69
C ALA A 63 -24.08 -3.50 -10.86
N VAL A 64 -23.90 -4.71 -11.40
CA VAL A 64 -23.07 -5.74 -10.76
C VAL A 64 -21.62 -5.29 -10.65
N LEU A 65 -21.06 -4.67 -11.69
CA LEU A 65 -19.68 -4.14 -11.63
C LEU A 65 -19.53 -3.05 -10.57
N LEU A 66 -20.53 -2.16 -10.42
CA LEU A 66 -20.53 -1.14 -9.36
C LEU A 66 -20.62 -1.78 -7.97
N ALA A 67 -21.48 -2.78 -7.78
CA ALA A 67 -21.57 -3.50 -6.52
C ALA A 67 -20.25 -4.22 -6.17
N LEU A 68 -19.62 -4.86 -7.15
CA LEU A 68 -18.30 -5.49 -6.97
C LEU A 68 -17.22 -4.45 -6.66
N ALA A 69 -17.23 -3.30 -7.32
CA ALA A 69 -16.32 -2.19 -7.02
C ALA A 69 -16.51 -1.69 -5.58
N ALA A 70 -17.76 -1.50 -5.13
CA ALA A 70 -18.05 -1.12 -3.75
C ALA A 70 -17.56 -2.18 -2.76
N GLY A 71 -17.76 -3.46 -3.04
CA GLY A 71 -17.22 -4.57 -2.24
C GLY A 71 -15.70 -4.54 -2.15
N ALA A 72 -15.01 -4.31 -3.27
CA ALA A 72 -13.56 -4.20 -3.29
C ALA A 72 -13.05 -2.99 -2.50
N VAL A 73 -13.76 -1.84 -2.54
CA VAL A 73 -13.47 -0.68 -1.66
C VAL A 73 -13.65 -1.07 -0.21
N GLY A 74 -14.76 -1.73 0.15
CA GLY A 74 -15.00 -2.23 1.51
C GLY A 74 -13.87 -3.12 2.01
N ALA A 75 -13.40 -4.05 1.18
CA ALA A 75 -12.25 -4.88 1.50
C ALA A 75 -10.95 -4.07 1.66
N ALA A 76 -10.73 -3.03 0.85
CA ALA A 76 -9.54 -2.18 0.91
C ALA A 76 -9.49 -1.26 2.14
N VAL A 77 -10.64 -0.96 2.75
CA VAL A 77 -10.73 -0.12 3.98
C VAL A 77 -10.28 -0.89 5.22
N VAL A 78 -10.36 -2.23 5.20
CA VAL A 78 -9.90 -3.05 6.33
C VAL A 78 -8.41 -2.75 6.61
N PRO A 79 -8.05 -2.37 7.86
CA PRO A 79 -6.70 -1.97 8.18
C PRO A 79 -5.73 -3.17 8.08
N LEU A 80 -4.81 -3.09 7.13
CA LEU A 80 -3.76 -4.09 6.91
C LEU A 80 -2.46 -3.78 7.67
N ARG A 81 -2.49 -2.81 8.58
CA ARG A 81 -1.28 -2.33 9.28
C ARG A 81 -0.63 -3.47 10.06
N PRO A 82 0.64 -3.78 9.77
CA PRO A 82 1.39 -4.72 10.58
C PRO A 82 1.55 -4.17 12.00
N ARG A 83 1.52 -5.05 12.99
CA ARG A 83 1.96 -4.73 14.34
C ARG A 83 3.40 -5.22 14.48
N ALA A 84 4.21 -4.49 15.20
CA ALA A 84 5.50 -4.96 15.63
C ALA A 84 5.34 -6.20 16.54
N ALA A 85 6.40 -6.96 16.75
CA ALA A 85 6.36 -8.17 17.58
C ALA A 85 5.92 -7.89 19.03
N ASP A 86 6.12 -6.68 19.52
CA ASP A 86 5.66 -6.18 20.82
C ASP A 86 4.20 -5.72 20.86
N GLY A 87 3.46 -5.89 19.73
CA GLY A 87 2.07 -5.47 19.60
C GLY A 87 1.88 -3.97 19.31
N THR A 88 2.94 -3.17 19.29
CA THR A 88 2.87 -1.75 18.95
C THR A 88 2.48 -1.58 17.48
N ARG A 89 1.70 -0.53 17.17
CA ARG A 89 1.35 -0.22 15.79
C ARG A 89 2.56 0.40 15.12
N LEU A 90 3.09 -0.27 14.11
CA LEU A 90 4.05 0.37 13.20
C LEU A 90 3.33 1.55 12.55
N TYR A 91 3.70 2.75 12.94
CA TYR A 91 3.09 3.97 12.40
C TYR A 91 3.68 4.26 11.03
N TRP A 92 2.87 4.05 10.01
CA TRP A 92 3.19 4.40 8.63
C TRP A 92 2.27 5.54 8.21
N SER A 93 2.75 6.75 8.16
CA SER A 93 2.04 7.79 7.44
C SER A 93 2.31 7.62 5.95
N GLY A 94 1.26 7.58 5.14
CA GLY A 94 1.24 7.07 3.77
C GLY A 94 2.33 7.52 2.78
N SER A 95 2.87 8.73 2.88
CA SER A 95 4.02 9.20 2.08
C SER A 95 5.37 9.10 2.80
N GLN A 96 5.39 8.73 4.07
CA GLN A 96 6.52 8.79 4.99
C GLN A 96 6.94 7.42 5.54
N MET A 97 6.86 6.38 4.73
CA MET A 97 7.61 5.16 4.99
C MET A 97 9.09 5.43 4.71
N ALA A 98 9.65 6.38 5.44
CA ALA A 98 11.04 6.73 5.36
C ALA A 98 11.74 6.05 6.52
N ALA A 99 12.75 5.26 6.22
CA ALA A 99 13.77 4.92 7.19
C ALA A 99 14.43 6.21 7.72
N PRO A 100 15.13 6.18 8.86
CA PRO A 100 15.93 7.32 9.32
C PRO A 100 16.79 7.87 8.19
N GLU A 101 16.95 9.19 8.12
CA GLU A 101 17.53 9.87 6.96
C GLU A 101 18.87 9.29 6.45
N PRO A 102 19.82 8.88 7.33
CA PRO A 102 21.05 8.27 6.84
C PRO A 102 20.83 6.94 6.12
N ILE A 103 19.80 6.17 6.47
CA ILE A 103 19.49 4.87 5.85
C ILE A 103 18.64 5.03 4.60
N GLU A 104 17.72 6.00 4.60
CA GLU A 104 16.81 6.25 3.46
C GLU A 104 17.56 6.58 2.18
N ARG A 105 18.77 7.16 2.24
CA ARG A 105 19.64 7.40 1.08
C ARG A 105 19.92 6.13 0.28
N TYR A 106 20.11 5.00 0.97
CA TYR A 106 20.37 3.71 0.33
C TYR A 106 19.12 3.15 -0.38
N PHE A 107 17.94 3.40 0.19
CA PHE A 107 16.65 2.94 -0.36
C PHE A 107 16.16 3.81 -1.52
N ARG A 108 16.61 5.07 -1.61
CA ARG A 108 16.28 5.97 -2.73
C ARG A 108 17.22 5.82 -3.91
N ALA A 109 18.38 5.22 -3.73
CA ALA A 109 19.38 5.11 -4.78
C ALA A 109 18.82 4.43 -6.04
N LYS A 110 19.03 5.07 -7.20
CA LYS A 110 18.62 4.50 -8.50
C LYS A 110 19.56 3.38 -8.96
N SER A 111 20.85 3.53 -8.66
CA SER A 111 21.92 2.53 -8.87
C SER A 111 22.13 1.69 -7.63
N ALA A 112 23.04 0.71 -7.71
CA ALA A 112 23.47 -0.06 -6.55
C ALA A 112 24.15 0.89 -5.54
N PRO A 113 23.63 1.02 -4.31
CA PRO A 113 24.24 1.89 -3.32
C PRO A 113 25.53 1.27 -2.77
N THR A 114 26.54 2.11 -2.52
CA THR A 114 27.67 1.73 -1.69
C THR A 114 27.28 1.92 -0.23
N ILE A 115 27.14 0.82 0.50
CA ILE A 115 26.69 0.80 1.89
C ILE A 115 27.91 0.86 2.80
N ASP A 116 27.88 1.74 3.78
CA ASP A 116 28.91 1.77 4.84
C ASP A 116 28.76 0.50 5.70
N PRO A 117 29.86 -0.25 5.96
CA PRO A 117 29.81 -1.43 6.81
C PRO A 117 29.20 -1.16 8.19
N HIS A 118 29.37 0.04 8.74
CA HIS A 118 28.75 0.43 10.02
C HIS A 118 27.22 0.60 9.94
N ASP A 119 26.66 0.88 8.78
CA ASP A 119 25.22 1.01 8.59
C ASP A 119 24.54 -0.32 8.23
N ARG A 120 25.30 -1.42 8.07
CA ARG A 120 24.81 -2.73 7.65
C ARG A 120 23.59 -3.21 8.43
N ASP A 121 23.69 -3.27 9.74
CA ASP A 121 22.63 -3.83 10.59
C ASP A 121 21.38 -2.94 10.62
N ASP A 122 21.57 -1.63 10.58
CA ASP A 122 20.47 -0.67 10.45
C ASP A 122 19.77 -0.83 9.11
N VAL A 123 20.50 -1.00 8.01
CA VAL A 123 19.92 -1.27 6.68
C VAL A 123 19.14 -2.57 6.67
N LEU A 124 19.67 -3.65 7.27
CA LEU A 124 18.97 -4.95 7.32
C LEU A 124 17.67 -4.85 8.12
N ARG A 125 17.72 -4.25 9.31
CA ARG A 125 16.55 -4.06 10.18
C ARG A 125 15.48 -3.18 9.52
N ASP A 126 15.90 -2.02 9.01
CA ASP A 126 14.97 -1.06 8.44
C ASP A 126 14.39 -1.54 7.10
N ALA A 127 15.17 -2.29 6.30
CA ALA A 127 14.66 -2.93 5.08
C ALA A 127 13.53 -3.93 5.39
N GLU A 128 13.64 -4.69 6.48
CA GLU A 128 12.60 -5.62 6.90
C GLU A 128 11.33 -4.87 7.34
N ALA A 129 11.47 -3.82 8.13
CA ALA A 129 10.37 -2.98 8.56
C ALA A 129 9.66 -2.30 7.36
N VAL A 130 10.43 -1.72 6.43
CA VAL A 130 9.89 -1.13 5.20
C VAL A 130 9.16 -2.17 4.35
N ARG A 131 9.74 -3.36 4.17
CA ARG A 131 9.10 -4.46 3.43
C ARG A 131 7.76 -4.84 4.05
N ALA A 132 7.71 -5.03 5.38
CA ALA A 132 6.50 -5.39 6.11
C ALA A 132 5.37 -4.36 5.93
N GLY A 133 5.71 -3.07 5.82
CA GLY A 133 4.74 -2.01 5.57
C GLY A 133 4.34 -1.86 4.11
N MET A 134 5.30 -1.99 3.17
CA MET A 134 5.04 -1.74 1.74
C MET A 134 4.24 -2.85 1.05
N VAL A 135 4.40 -4.13 1.47
CA VAL A 135 3.68 -5.25 0.85
C VAL A 135 2.16 -5.07 0.97
N PRO A 136 1.57 -4.75 2.15
CA PRO A 136 0.15 -4.44 2.26
C PRO A 136 -0.28 -3.21 1.44
N GLU A 137 0.55 -2.18 1.32
CA GLU A 137 0.25 -0.99 0.54
C GLU A 137 0.23 -1.28 -0.97
N VAL A 138 1.15 -2.08 -1.48
CA VAL A 138 1.11 -2.55 -2.88
C VAL A 138 -0.15 -3.37 -3.14
N PHE A 139 -0.50 -4.28 -2.23
CA PHE A 139 -1.73 -5.05 -2.35
C PHE A 139 -2.97 -4.15 -2.41
N ARG A 140 -3.07 -3.19 -1.49
CA ARG A 140 -4.17 -2.21 -1.47
C ARG A 140 -4.22 -1.39 -2.76
N GLY A 141 -3.08 -0.97 -3.27
CA GLY A 141 -2.97 -0.25 -4.54
C GLY A 141 -3.50 -1.07 -5.71
N LEU A 142 -3.19 -2.37 -5.77
CA LEU A 142 -3.71 -3.28 -6.81
C LEU A 142 -5.24 -3.44 -6.71
N VAL A 143 -5.78 -3.58 -5.49
CA VAL A 143 -7.24 -3.65 -5.29
C VAL A 143 -7.91 -2.37 -5.76
N LEU A 144 -7.37 -1.18 -5.39
CA LEU A 144 -7.93 0.10 -5.82
C LEU A 144 -7.80 0.33 -7.34
N ALA A 145 -6.73 -0.16 -7.97
CA ALA A 145 -6.61 -0.13 -9.42
C ALA A 145 -7.70 -1.01 -10.09
N ALA A 146 -7.96 -2.20 -9.54
CA ALA A 146 -9.06 -3.04 -10.01
C ALA A 146 -10.43 -2.36 -9.82
N VAL A 147 -10.65 -1.67 -8.69
CA VAL A 147 -11.86 -0.85 -8.49
C VAL A 147 -12.04 0.18 -9.60
N ALA A 148 -10.98 0.92 -9.95
CA ALA A 148 -11.06 1.91 -11.01
C ALA A 148 -11.45 1.30 -12.36
N VAL A 149 -10.94 0.11 -12.69
CA VAL A 149 -11.30 -0.62 -13.90
C VAL A 149 -12.77 -1.06 -13.86
N LEU A 150 -13.24 -1.60 -12.73
CA LEU A 150 -14.65 -2.02 -12.58
C LEU A 150 -15.61 -0.84 -12.70
N VAL A 151 -15.30 0.28 -12.04
CA VAL A 151 -16.13 1.51 -12.12
C VAL A 151 -16.14 2.06 -13.54
N PHE A 152 -14.98 2.13 -14.20
CA PHE A 152 -14.92 2.60 -15.58
C PHE A 152 -15.72 1.71 -16.52
N GLY A 153 -15.57 0.38 -16.41
CA GLY A 153 -16.37 -0.58 -17.20
C GLY A 153 -17.88 -0.44 -16.95
N ALA A 154 -18.27 -0.26 -15.69
CA ALA A 154 -19.67 -0.02 -15.33
C ALA A 154 -20.21 1.26 -15.96
N LEU A 155 -19.47 2.36 -15.87
CA LEU A 155 -19.90 3.65 -16.43
C LEU A 155 -20.00 3.61 -17.95
N LEU A 156 -19.15 2.86 -18.64
CA LEU A 156 -19.28 2.63 -20.09
C LEU A 156 -20.58 1.91 -20.42
N LEU A 157 -20.91 0.84 -19.67
CA LEU A 157 -22.14 0.07 -19.89
C LEU A 157 -23.40 0.85 -19.54
N LEU A 158 -23.31 1.76 -18.59
CA LEU A 158 -24.41 2.64 -18.19
C LEU A 158 -24.50 3.93 -19.05
N HIS A 159 -23.68 4.07 -20.07
CA HIS A 159 -23.61 5.27 -20.92
C HIS A 159 -23.39 6.57 -20.12
N ALA A 160 -22.83 6.45 -18.91
CA ALA A 160 -22.50 7.54 -18.01
C ALA A 160 -20.99 7.84 -18.07
N ALA A 161 -20.47 8.09 -19.27
CA ALA A 161 -19.02 8.27 -19.47
C ALA A 161 -18.48 9.41 -18.60
N SER A 162 -17.52 9.08 -17.75
CA SER A 162 -16.79 10.03 -16.92
C SER A 162 -15.30 9.73 -17.00
N VAL A 163 -14.49 10.75 -17.20
CA VAL A 163 -13.02 10.63 -17.24
C VAL A 163 -12.42 10.56 -15.83
N PHE A 164 -13.17 10.90 -14.80
CA PHE A 164 -12.67 10.94 -13.42
C PHE A 164 -12.14 9.58 -12.90
N PRO A 165 -12.84 8.43 -13.07
CA PRO A 165 -12.31 7.14 -12.65
C PRO A 165 -11.03 6.73 -13.39
N VAL A 166 -10.87 7.15 -14.64
CA VAL A 166 -9.65 6.90 -15.42
C VAL A 166 -8.45 7.62 -14.80
N TRP A 167 -8.60 8.90 -14.51
CA TRP A 167 -7.55 9.67 -13.86
C TRP A 167 -7.19 9.12 -12.48
N LEU A 168 -8.20 8.78 -11.67
CA LEU A 168 -7.97 8.17 -10.37
C LEU A 168 -7.24 6.82 -10.51
N GLY A 169 -7.65 6.00 -11.48
CA GLY A 169 -7.01 4.72 -11.78
C GLY A 169 -5.54 4.89 -12.18
N ILE A 170 -5.23 5.87 -13.04
CA ILE A 170 -3.85 6.18 -13.45
C ILE A 170 -3.01 6.60 -12.23
N LEU A 171 -3.52 7.47 -11.39
CA LEU A 171 -2.81 7.93 -10.18
C LEU A 171 -2.52 6.79 -9.22
N VAL A 172 -3.52 5.93 -8.97
CA VAL A 172 -3.39 4.75 -8.11
C VAL A 172 -2.38 3.77 -8.71
N ALA A 173 -2.46 3.50 -10.01
CA ALA A 173 -1.54 2.60 -10.71
C ALA A 173 -0.10 3.14 -10.66
N ALA A 174 0.11 4.42 -10.96
CA ALA A 174 1.41 5.07 -10.90
C ALA A 174 2.04 4.98 -9.49
N ARG A 175 1.24 5.26 -8.44
CA ARG A 175 1.67 5.12 -7.06
C ARG A 175 2.02 3.66 -6.71
N THR A 176 1.22 2.72 -7.17
CA THR A 176 1.46 1.28 -6.93
C THR A 176 2.76 0.84 -7.59
N VAL A 177 3.00 1.24 -8.85
CA VAL A 177 4.25 0.97 -9.56
C VAL A 177 5.44 1.61 -8.83
N ALA A 178 5.32 2.86 -8.38
CA ALA A 178 6.37 3.52 -7.61
C ALA A 178 6.71 2.75 -6.31
N ASN A 179 5.69 2.24 -5.61
CA ASN A 179 5.88 1.41 -4.41
C ASN A 179 6.57 0.08 -4.74
N VAL A 180 6.22 -0.58 -5.85
CA VAL A 180 6.91 -1.81 -6.30
C VAL A 180 8.37 -1.53 -6.64
N ILE A 181 8.67 -0.44 -7.36
CA ILE A 181 10.05 -0.05 -7.67
C ILE A 181 10.83 0.24 -6.39
N ARG A 182 10.23 0.96 -5.44
CA ARG A 182 10.85 1.25 -4.15
C ARG A 182 11.14 -0.03 -3.37
N LEU A 183 10.19 -0.96 -3.31
CA LEU A 183 10.37 -2.26 -2.67
C LEU A 183 11.57 -3.01 -3.27
N GLY A 184 11.73 -2.97 -4.58
CA GLY A 184 12.88 -3.57 -5.27
C GLY A 184 14.22 -2.89 -4.95
N ARG A 185 14.23 -1.56 -4.73
CA ARG A 185 15.43 -0.82 -4.28
C ARG A 185 15.81 -1.18 -2.85
N VAL A 186 14.83 -1.25 -1.97
CA VAL A 186 15.03 -1.68 -0.56
C VAL A 186 15.62 -3.09 -0.51
N GLU A 187 15.06 -4.04 -1.28
CA GLU A 187 15.58 -5.41 -1.29
C GLU A 187 16.98 -5.50 -1.91
N ARG A 188 17.28 -4.67 -2.91
CA ARG A 188 18.64 -4.57 -3.44
C ARG A 188 19.62 -4.06 -2.39
N ALA A 189 19.27 -3.00 -1.66
CA ALA A 189 20.11 -2.48 -0.58
C ALA A 189 20.29 -3.53 0.51
N ARG A 190 19.23 -4.24 0.89
CA ARG A 190 19.28 -5.34 1.85
C ARG A 190 20.23 -6.46 1.39
N ALA A 191 20.14 -6.89 0.13
CA ALA A 191 20.99 -7.92 -0.42
C ALA A 191 22.47 -7.51 -0.40
N LEU A 192 22.78 -6.26 -0.72
CA LEU A 192 24.14 -5.72 -0.65
C LEU A 192 24.62 -5.63 0.80
N ALA A 193 23.82 -5.15 1.73
CA ALA A 193 24.16 -5.12 3.14
C ALA A 193 24.47 -6.51 3.70
N ALA A 194 23.72 -7.54 3.25
CA ALA A 194 23.94 -8.91 3.69
C ALA A 194 25.29 -9.50 3.23
N THR A 195 25.92 -8.94 2.18
CA THR A 195 27.26 -9.37 1.72
C THR A 195 28.42 -8.70 2.45
N LEU A 196 28.14 -7.66 3.24
CA LEU A 196 29.18 -6.96 4.00
C LEU A 196 29.58 -7.74 5.25
N PRO A 197 30.86 -7.62 5.68
CA PRO A 197 31.29 -8.22 6.92
C PRO A 197 30.57 -7.64 8.12
N ASP A 198 30.44 -8.43 9.18
CA ASP A 198 29.88 -7.99 10.45
C ASP A 198 30.92 -7.13 11.18
N VAL A 199 30.70 -5.82 11.21
CA VAL A 199 31.57 -4.87 11.90
C VAL A 199 30.81 -4.42 13.14
N PRO A 200 31.37 -4.59 14.36
CA PRO A 200 30.70 -4.11 15.56
C PRO A 200 30.31 -2.63 15.43
N PRO A 201 29.10 -2.25 15.83
CA PRO A 201 28.67 -0.87 15.75
C PRO A 201 29.64 0.03 16.51
N ALA A 202 30.18 1.07 15.85
CA ALA A 202 31.04 2.03 16.51
C ALA A 202 30.25 2.62 17.70
N ALA A 203 30.76 2.45 18.90
CA ALA A 203 30.07 2.72 20.16
C ALA A 203 29.49 4.14 20.31
N THR A 204 29.93 5.08 19.47
CA THR A 204 29.53 6.49 19.48
C THR A 204 28.25 6.81 18.67
N HIS A 205 27.94 6.06 17.61
CA HIS A 205 26.80 6.43 16.74
C HIS A 205 25.44 5.92 17.21
N SER A 206 25.38 4.87 18.03
CA SER A 206 24.11 4.28 18.48
C SER A 206 23.44 5.09 19.61
N VAL A 207 24.22 5.82 20.43
CA VAL A 207 23.71 6.57 21.58
C VAL A 207 23.16 7.93 21.16
N GLU A 208 23.80 8.58 20.19
CA GLU A 208 23.37 9.91 19.74
C GLU A 208 22.13 9.87 18.86
N ARG A 209 21.96 8.81 18.04
CA ARG A 209 20.75 8.59 17.22
C ARG A 209 19.48 8.31 18.04
N ARG A 210 19.61 7.77 19.27
CA ARG A 210 18.45 7.51 20.16
C ARG A 210 18.03 8.73 20.98
N ARG A 211 18.88 9.78 21.07
CA ARG A 211 18.65 10.92 21.96
C ARG A 211 18.10 12.18 21.32
N THR A 212 17.86 12.20 20.03
CA THR A 212 17.04 13.26 19.43
C THR A 212 15.64 12.73 19.18
N PRO A 213 14.73 12.70 20.17
CA PRO A 213 13.34 12.75 19.84
C PRO A 213 13.17 14.06 19.09
N ASN A 214 12.60 14.02 17.88
CA ASN A 214 12.03 15.19 17.24
C ASN A 214 10.87 15.69 18.12
N GLY A 215 11.21 16.09 19.32
CA GLY A 215 10.34 16.83 20.19
C GLY A 215 10.16 18.19 19.57
N SER A 216 8.94 18.48 19.14
CA SER A 216 8.48 19.80 18.79
C SER A 216 9.04 20.80 19.80
N LYS A 217 9.95 21.67 19.34
CA LYS A 217 10.44 22.83 20.12
C LYS A 217 9.37 23.93 20.16
N ILE A 218 8.13 23.56 20.38
CA ILE A 218 7.10 24.54 20.71
C ILE A 218 7.25 24.77 22.21
N ARG A 219 8.04 25.79 22.58
CA ARG A 219 7.92 26.41 23.89
C ARG A 219 6.53 27.04 23.94
N LEU A 220 5.69 26.54 24.82
CA LEU A 220 4.46 27.22 25.15
C LEU A 220 4.81 28.54 25.84
N PRO A 221 4.14 29.67 25.50
CA PRO A 221 4.34 30.91 26.23
C PRO A 221 3.87 30.70 27.66
N GLY A 222 4.76 30.68 28.64
CA GLY A 222 4.43 30.54 30.04
C GLY A 222 5.31 29.61 30.89
N ASP A 223 6.33 28.94 30.32
CA ASP A 223 7.37 28.19 31.05
C ASP A 223 8.66 29.01 31.23
#